data_7761f5a58380c993055f05dfe1fbe195
#
_entry.id   7761f5a58380c993055f05dfe1fbe195
#
_cell.length_a   1.000
_cell.length_b   1.000
_cell.length_c   1.000
_cell.angle_alpha   90.00
_cell.angle_beta   90.00
_cell.angle_gamma   90.00
#
_symmetry.space_group_name_H-M   'P 1'
#
loop_
_entity.id
_entity.type
_entity.pdbx_description
1 polymer ?
#
loop_
_entity_poly.entity_id
_entity_poly.type
_entity_poly.pdbx_seq_one_letter_code
_entity_poly.pdbx_strand_id
1 'polypeptide(L)'
;MLRTMIKTASVVTLLTITLSACATLRSALTFEKPQVELQEINVTGLGLSGGTLDLVFDVYNPNDYGLRSTRLEVGLELAGTDFGEALIDKPLDLSPVNHSRVIMPVRFAWSGVGAAARSLLESQELPYGLSGAVLLDTPIGEKRVELRSKGNVPLRKMLP
;
A
#
# COMPACT_ATOMS: atom_id res chain seq x y z
N MET A 1 -55.72 -9.98 -26.91
CA MET A 1 -54.34 -9.65 -27.28
C MET A 1 -53.68 -8.67 -26.31
N LEU A 2 -54.35 -7.66 -25.77
CA LEU A 2 -53.73 -6.65 -24.87
C LEU A 2 -53.25 -7.23 -23.51
N ARG A 3 -53.92 -8.21 -22.92
CA ARG A 3 -53.53 -8.85 -21.65
C ARG A 3 -52.24 -9.67 -21.70
N THR A 4 -51.91 -10.22 -22.89
CA THR A 4 -50.72 -11.03 -23.06
C THR A 4 -49.46 -10.14 -23.23
N MET A 5 -49.61 -8.98 -23.85
CA MET A 5 -48.51 -8.02 -24.02
C MET A 5 -48.06 -7.38 -22.70
N ILE A 6 -49.01 -7.12 -21.77
CA ILE A 6 -48.69 -6.53 -20.45
C ILE A 6 -47.88 -7.51 -19.59
N LYS A 7 -48.17 -8.80 -19.65
CA LYS A 7 -47.45 -9.84 -18.90
C LYS A 7 -46.01 -10.06 -19.40
N THR A 8 -45.80 -9.97 -20.71
CA THR A 8 -44.44 -10.12 -21.30
C THR A 8 -43.59 -8.89 -21.00
N ALA A 9 -44.11 -7.69 -21.05
CA ALA A 9 -43.40 -6.46 -20.69
C ALA A 9 -42.93 -6.47 -19.22
N SER A 10 -43.82 -6.92 -18.30
CA SER A 10 -43.49 -6.99 -16.87
C SER A 10 -42.37 -8.01 -16.55
N VAL A 11 -42.33 -9.15 -17.24
CA VAL A 11 -41.30 -10.17 -17.04
C VAL A 11 -39.96 -9.71 -17.59
N VAL A 12 -39.93 -9.02 -18.75
CA VAL A 12 -38.69 -8.49 -19.33
C VAL A 12 -38.09 -7.37 -18.43
N THR A 13 -38.93 -6.50 -17.86
CA THR A 13 -38.46 -5.44 -16.95
C THR A 13 -37.89 -6.02 -15.65
N LEU A 14 -38.46 -7.08 -15.12
CA LEU A 14 -37.98 -7.73 -13.89
C LEU A 14 -36.64 -8.44 -14.15
N LEU A 15 -36.44 -9.03 -15.34
CA LEU A 15 -35.22 -9.75 -15.72
C LEU A 15 -34.03 -8.79 -15.91
N THR A 16 -34.28 -7.58 -16.41
CA THR A 16 -33.18 -6.56 -16.59
C THR A 16 -32.68 -6.00 -15.27
N ILE A 17 -33.52 -5.89 -14.25
CA ILE A 17 -33.12 -5.40 -12.92
C ILE A 17 -32.22 -6.42 -12.19
N THR A 18 -32.45 -7.72 -12.38
CA THR A 18 -31.64 -8.77 -11.73
C THR A 18 -30.23 -8.91 -12.32
N LEU A 19 -30.03 -8.60 -13.60
CA LEU A 19 -28.70 -8.64 -14.21
C LEU A 19 -27.80 -7.49 -13.74
N SER A 20 -28.35 -6.32 -13.45
CA SER A 20 -27.57 -5.17 -12.95
C SER A 20 -27.08 -5.38 -11.52
N ALA A 21 -27.81 -6.10 -10.68
CA ALA A 21 -27.42 -6.39 -9.30
C ALA A 21 -26.22 -7.36 -9.23
N CYS A 22 -26.10 -8.30 -10.19
CA CYS A 22 -24.98 -9.24 -10.22
C CYS A 22 -23.63 -8.59 -10.63
N ALA A 23 -23.66 -7.53 -11.41
CA ALA A 23 -22.43 -6.85 -11.83
C ALA A 23 -21.78 -6.08 -10.67
N THR A 24 -22.58 -5.38 -9.86
CA THR A 24 -22.10 -4.67 -8.66
C THR A 24 -21.65 -5.60 -7.55
N LEU A 25 -22.24 -6.79 -7.43
CA LEU A 25 -21.77 -7.78 -6.45
C LEU A 25 -20.42 -8.41 -6.85
N ARG A 26 -20.14 -8.48 -8.14
CA ARG A 26 -18.93 -9.14 -8.66
C ARG A 26 -17.69 -8.28 -8.49
N SER A 27 -17.78 -6.97 -8.64
CA SER A 27 -16.67 -6.04 -8.38
C SER A 27 -16.34 -5.96 -6.88
N ALA A 28 -17.33 -6.02 -6.00
CA ALA A 28 -17.13 -6.07 -4.55
C ALA A 28 -16.47 -7.38 -4.05
N LEU A 29 -16.43 -8.43 -4.87
CA LEU A 29 -15.81 -9.73 -4.56
C LEU A 29 -14.39 -9.87 -5.10
N THR A 30 -13.90 -8.92 -5.89
CA THR A 30 -12.56 -8.96 -6.47
C THR A 30 -11.65 -8.03 -5.67
N PHE A 31 -10.67 -8.59 -4.98
CA PHE A 31 -9.65 -7.82 -4.29
C PHE A 31 -8.42 -7.69 -5.16
N GLU A 32 -8.02 -6.46 -5.46
CA GLU A 32 -6.75 -6.14 -6.11
C GLU A 32 -5.79 -5.54 -5.07
N LYS A 33 -4.53 -5.99 -5.13
CA LYS A 33 -3.50 -5.53 -4.19
C LYS A 33 -3.19 -4.06 -4.42
N PRO A 34 -3.13 -3.23 -3.35
CA PRO A 34 -2.65 -1.86 -3.47
C PRO A 34 -1.23 -1.81 -4.06
N GLN A 35 -0.98 -0.80 -4.88
CA GLN A 35 0.33 -0.51 -5.43
C GLN A 35 1.05 0.46 -4.50
N VAL A 36 2.32 0.19 -4.19
CA VAL A 36 3.09 0.96 -3.21
C VAL A 36 4.39 1.42 -3.86
N GLU A 37 4.63 2.72 -3.86
CA GLU A 37 5.85 3.34 -4.39
C GLU A 37 6.50 4.22 -3.31
N LEU A 38 7.79 4.01 -3.05
CA LEU A 38 8.56 4.88 -2.16
C LEU A 38 8.93 6.17 -2.90
N GLN A 39 8.47 7.30 -2.37
CA GLN A 39 8.68 8.62 -2.96
C GLN A 39 9.86 9.36 -2.33
N GLU A 40 9.96 9.34 -1.00
CA GLU A 40 10.95 10.13 -0.26
C GLU A 40 11.45 9.36 0.97
N ILE A 41 12.67 9.66 1.38
CA ILE A 41 13.26 9.26 2.67
C ILE A 41 13.70 10.54 3.39
N ASN A 42 13.10 10.84 4.53
CA ASN A 42 13.39 12.04 5.32
C ASN A 42 14.00 11.65 6.68
N VAL A 43 15.23 12.09 6.98
CA VAL A 43 15.82 11.86 8.28
C VAL A 43 15.19 12.84 9.29
N THR A 44 14.53 12.30 10.31
CA THR A 44 13.77 13.08 11.31
C THR A 44 14.47 13.18 12.66
N GLY A 45 15.48 12.35 12.93
CA GLY A 45 16.24 12.41 14.15
C GLY A 45 17.54 11.63 14.08
N LEU A 46 18.58 12.15 14.76
CA LEU A 46 19.88 11.52 14.89
C LEU A 46 20.29 11.46 16.37
N GLY A 47 20.75 10.28 16.81
CA GLY A 47 21.22 10.03 18.16
C GLY A 47 22.54 9.24 18.17
N LEU A 48 23.05 8.92 19.36
CA LEU A 48 24.34 8.23 19.52
C LEU A 48 24.31 6.77 19.04
N SER A 49 23.18 6.08 19.17
CA SER A 49 23.02 4.66 18.81
C SER A 49 22.35 4.41 17.45
N GLY A 50 21.76 5.45 16.84
CA GLY A 50 21.01 5.36 15.61
C GLY A 50 20.20 6.62 15.38
N GLY A 51 19.07 6.50 14.68
CA GLY A 51 18.19 7.62 14.37
C GLY A 51 16.77 7.19 14.01
N THR A 52 16.03 8.15 13.53
CA THR A 52 14.70 7.98 12.97
C THR A 52 14.63 8.61 11.59
N LEU A 53 13.88 7.97 10.70
CA LEU A 53 13.57 8.51 9.39
C LEU A 53 12.12 8.24 9.06
N ASP A 54 11.55 9.05 8.19
CA ASP A 54 10.23 8.87 7.64
C ASP A 54 10.35 8.38 6.19
N LEU A 55 9.78 7.22 5.92
CA LEU A 55 9.54 6.74 4.56
C LEU A 55 8.21 7.29 4.08
N VAL A 56 8.23 7.99 2.97
CA VAL A 56 7.02 8.55 2.37
C VAL A 56 6.65 7.72 1.15
N PHE A 57 5.50 7.06 1.23
CA PHE A 57 4.96 6.25 0.16
C PHE A 57 3.79 6.92 -0.53
N ASP A 58 3.68 6.69 -1.83
CA ASP A 58 2.45 6.80 -2.58
C ASP A 58 1.79 5.42 -2.66
N VAL A 59 0.56 5.31 -2.17
CA VAL A 59 -0.20 4.06 -2.14
C VAL A 59 -1.46 4.24 -2.97
N TYR A 60 -1.55 3.52 -4.09
CA TYR A 60 -2.72 3.50 -4.94
C TYR A 60 -3.63 2.31 -4.58
N ASN A 61 -4.89 2.59 -4.26
CA ASN A 61 -5.92 1.57 -4.08
C ASN A 61 -6.68 1.36 -5.40
N PRO A 62 -6.49 0.24 -6.13
CA PRO A 62 -7.17 -0.01 -7.39
C PRO A 62 -8.63 -0.47 -7.22
N ASN A 63 -9.05 -0.79 -5.97
CA ASN A 63 -10.39 -1.29 -5.72
C ASN A 63 -11.42 -0.17 -5.76
N ASP A 64 -12.64 -0.50 -6.17
CA ASP A 64 -13.79 0.40 -6.18
C ASP A 64 -14.43 0.61 -4.79
N TYR A 65 -13.79 0.08 -3.75
CA TYR A 65 -14.15 0.25 -2.34
C TYR A 65 -12.95 0.66 -1.49
N GLY A 66 -13.23 1.28 -0.35
CA GLY A 66 -12.21 1.67 0.61
C GLY A 66 -11.55 0.47 1.29
N LEU A 67 -10.24 0.60 1.55
CA LEU A 67 -9.48 -0.36 2.34
C LEU A 67 -9.04 0.32 3.64
N ARG A 68 -9.15 -0.40 4.75
CA ARG A 68 -8.67 0.08 6.05
C ARG A 68 -7.58 -0.85 6.57
N SER A 69 -6.39 -0.30 6.80
CA SER A 69 -5.32 -1.03 7.46
C SER A 69 -5.54 -1.01 8.96
N THR A 70 -5.54 -2.17 9.60
CA THR A 70 -5.61 -2.29 11.06
C THR A 70 -4.22 -2.40 11.68
N ARG A 71 -3.27 -2.97 10.96
CA ARG A 71 -1.88 -3.16 11.38
C ARG A 71 -0.96 -3.26 10.17
N LEU A 72 0.18 -2.60 10.25
CA LEU A 72 1.21 -2.64 9.22
C LEU A 72 2.57 -2.88 9.88
N GLU A 73 3.22 -3.96 9.49
CA GLU A 73 4.59 -4.33 9.91
C GLU A 73 5.48 -4.37 8.67
N VAL A 74 6.58 -3.62 8.69
CA VAL A 74 7.50 -3.54 7.55
C VAL A 74 8.93 -3.53 8.03
N GLY A 75 9.75 -4.44 7.52
CA GLY A 75 11.20 -4.41 7.60
C GLY A 75 11.79 -3.66 6.41
N LEU A 76 12.80 -2.86 6.66
CA LEU A 76 13.57 -2.11 5.68
C LEU A 76 15.00 -2.65 5.58
N GLU A 77 15.38 -3.05 4.38
CA GLU A 77 16.77 -3.34 4.01
C GLU A 77 17.33 -2.19 3.17
N LEU A 78 18.55 -1.76 3.45
CA LEU A 78 19.31 -0.80 2.63
C LEU A 78 20.64 -1.42 2.21
N ALA A 79 20.94 -1.39 0.92
CA ALA A 79 22.13 -2.01 0.35
C ALA A 79 22.33 -3.48 0.78
N GLY A 80 21.22 -4.24 0.89
CA GLY A 80 21.24 -5.66 1.28
C GLY A 80 21.48 -5.92 2.77
N THR A 81 21.46 -4.89 3.61
CA THR A 81 21.63 -5.00 5.06
C THR A 81 20.32 -4.59 5.74
N ASP A 82 19.94 -5.35 6.77
CA ASP A 82 18.80 -4.99 7.62
C ASP A 82 19.08 -3.63 8.28
N PHE A 83 18.18 -2.69 8.02
CA PHE A 83 18.33 -1.31 8.45
C PHE A 83 17.41 -0.94 9.60
N GLY A 84 16.24 -1.54 9.65
CA GLY A 84 15.27 -1.27 10.70
C GLY A 84 13.86 -1.77 10.40
N GLU A 85 13.00 -1.59 11.38
CA GLU A 85 11.60 -2.00 11.32
C GLU A 85 10.68 -0.82 11.59
N ALA A 86 9.55 -0.81 10.92
CA ALA A 86 8.46 0.12 11.18
C ALA A 86 7.21 -0.67 11.60
N LEU A 87 6.57 -0.18 12.64
CA LEU A 87 5.27 -0.64 13.09
C LEU A 87 4.31 0.55 13.07
N ILE A 88 3.22 0.43 12.32
CA ILE A 88 2.14 1.40 12.33
C ILE A 88 0.93 0.75 12.98
N ASP A 89 0.59 1.24 14.18
CA ASP A 89 -0.58 0.81 14.95
C ASP A 89 -1.83 1.68 14.66
N LYS A 90 -1.66 2.75 13.88
CA LYS A 90 -2.76 3.62 13.52
C LYS A 90 -3.46 3.11 12.28
N PRO A 91 -4.80 3.05 12.27
CA PRO A 91 -5.54 2.71 11.06
C PRO A 91 -5.19 3.66 9.92
N LEU A 92 -4.98 3.10 8.74
CA LEU A 92 -4.78 3.83 7.51
C LEU A 92 -5.96 3.55 6.60
N ASP A 93 -6.67 4.62 6.23
CA ASP A 93 -7.80 4.53 5.32
C ASP A 93 -7.34 4.89 3.89
N LEU A 94 -7.52 3.94 2.97
CA LEU A 94 -7.25 4.12 1.55
C LEU A 94 -8.56 4.27 0.80
N SER A 95 -8.82 5.45 0.26
CA SER A 95 -10.03 5.74 -0.51
C SER A 95 -10.09 4.91 -1.80
N PRO A 96 -11.30 4.59 -2.31
CA PRO A 96 -11.47 3.85 -3.57
C PRO A 96 -10.81 4.56 -4.74
N VAL A 97 -10.17 3.79 -5.62
CA VAL A 97 -9.57 4.26 -6.89
C VAL A 97 -8.78 5.56 -6.70
N ASN A 98 -7.96 5.63 -5.64
CA ASN A 98 -7.28 6.86 -5.26
C ASN A 98 -5.87 6.60 -4.73
N HIS A 99 -5.03 7.64 -4.84
CA HIS A 99 -3.70 7.70 -4.25
C HIS A 99 -3.75 8.26 -2.83
N SER A 100 -2.95 7.69 -1.95
CA SER A 100 -2.82 8.13 -0.57
C SER A 100 -1.34 8.26 -0.20
N ARG A 101 -0.96 9.44 0.34
CA ARG A 101 0.38 9.65 0.88
C ARG A 101 0.45 9.03 2.28
N VAL A 102 1.34 8.04 2.45
CA VAL A 102 1.55 7.33 3.71
C VAL A 102 2.94 7.63 4.23
N ILE A 103 3.02 8.12 5.47
CA ILE A 103 4.29 8.39 6.15
C ILE A 103 4.51 7.30 7.19
N MET A 104 5.65 6.61 7.06
CA MET A 104 6.03 5.49 7.91
C MET A 104 7.32 5.83 8.66
N PRO A 105 7.26 6.07 9.98
CA PRO A 105 8.46 6.29 10.78
C PRO A 105 9.21 4.97 10.99
N VAL A 106 10.51 4.98 10.71
CA VAL A 106 11.43 3.86 10.90
C VAL A 106 12.52 4.26 11.87
N ARG A 107 12.86 3.39 12.80
CA ARG A 107 14.05 3.52 13.66
C ARG A 107 15.17 2.71 13.07
N PHE A 108 16.37 3.25 13.04
CA PHE A 108 17.56 2.56 12.56
C PHE A 108 18.71 2.65 13.55
N ALA A 109 19.60 1.66 13.49
CA ALA A 109 20.86 1.64 14.24
C ALA A 109 22.04 1.96 13.31
N TRP A 110 23.10 2.59 13.86
CA TRP A 110 24.31 2.92 13.08
C TRP A 110 25.02 1.70 12.52
N SER A 111 24.83 0.52 13.09
CA SER A 111 25.38 -0.74 12.57
C SER A 111 24.95 -1.07 11.13
N GLY A 112 23.75 -0.62 10.70
CA GLY A 112 23.24 -0.79 9.34
C GLY A 112 23.71 0.26 8.33
N VAL A 113 24.20 1.41 8.82
CA VAL A 113 24.49 2.57 7.96
C VAL A 113 25.74 2.37 7.08
N GLY A 114 26.71 1.57 7.51
CA GLY A 114 27.98 1.40 6.78
C GLY A 114 27.82 0.87 5.35
N ALA A 115 26.94 -0.10 5.14
CA ALA A 115 26.64 -0.65 3.81
C ALA A 115 25.92 0.37 2.93
N ALA A 116 24.93 1.07 3.49
CA ALA A 116 24.19 2.12 2.80
C ALA A 116 25.10 3.28 2.37
N ALA A 117 25.99 3.75 3.27
CA ALA A 117 26.95 4.80 2.96
C ALA A 117 27.93 4.40 1.84
N ARG A 118 28.42 3.16 1.85
CA ARG A 118 29.29 2.65 0.78
C ARG A 118 28.58 2.62 -0.57
N SER A 119 27.35 2.10 -0.62
CA SER A 119 26.54 2.05 -1.83
C SER A 119 26.30 3.45 -2.40
N LEU A 120 26.01 4.44 -1.56
CA LEU A 120 25.81 5.82 -1.98
C LEU A 120 27.08 6.45 -2.57
N LEU A 121 28.25 6.15 -2.01
CA LEU A 121 29.53 6.65 -2.51
C LEU A 121 29.92 6.01 -3.86
N GLU A 122 29.59 4.75 -4.06
CA GLU A 122 29.96 4.00 -5.26
C GLU A 122 28.99 4.26 -6.44
N SER A 123 27.68 4.28 -6.19
CA SER A 123 26.65 4.31 -7.24
C SER A 123 25.80 5.57 -7.28
N GLN A 124 25.87 6.42 -6.23
CA GLN A 124 24.96 7.55 -6.01
C GLN A 124 23.48 7.16 -5.93
N GLU A 125 23.22 5.89 -5.72
CA GLU A 125 21.89 5.31 -5.53
C GLU A 125 21.90 4.45 -4.27
N LEU A 126 20.76 4.39 -3.60
CA LEU A 126 20.56 3.52 -2.46
C LEU A 126 19.55 2.43 -2.82
N PRO A 127 20.01 1.19 -3.08
CA PRO A 127 19.10 0.09 -3.24
C PRO A 127 18.38 -0.19 -1.93
N TYR A 128 17.05 -0.32 -2.00
CA TYR A 128 16.21 -0.66 -0.86
C TYR A 128 15.41 -1.93 -1.11
N GLY A 129 15.10 -2.63 -0.03
CA GLY A 129 14.14 -3.71 0.03
C GLY A 129 13.15 -3.46 1.16
N LEU A 130 11.88 -3.61 0.87
CA LEU A 130 10.81 -3.61 1.86
C LEU A 130 10.18 -4.98 1.89
N SER A 131 10.02 -5.53 3.08
CA SER A 131 9.33 -6.79 3.30
C SER A 131 8.43 -6.65 4.53
N GLY A 132 7.22 -7.21 4.46
CA GLY A 132 6.29 -7.08 5.58
C GLY A 132 4.91 -7.61 5.26
N ALA A 133 3.96 -7.25 6.11
CA ALA A 133 2.56 -7.62 5.93
C ALA A 133 1.64 -6.53 6.45
N VAL A 134 0.52 -6.37 5.76
CA VAL A 134 -0.58 -5.51 6.18
C VAL A 134 -1.86 -6.33 6.32
N LEU A 135 -2.61 -6.07 7.38
CA LEU A 135 -3.96 -6.54 7.55
C LEU A 135 -4.92 -5.46 7.06
N LEU A 136 -5.75 -5.80 6.09
CA LEU A 136 -6.71 -4.91 5.44
C LEU A 136 -8.13 -5.39 5.69
N ASP A 137 -8.95 -4.53 6.26
CA ASP A 137 -10.39 -4.73 6.29
C ASP A 137 -10.98 -4.42 4.93
N THR A 138 -11.75 -5.36 4.41
CA THR A 138 -12.45 -5.27 3.13
C THR A 138 -13.93 -5.65 3.30
N PRO A 139 -14.82 -5.29 2.38
CA PRO A 139 -16.24 -5.71 2.43
C PRO A 139 -16.45 -7.23 2.46
N ILE A 140 -15.44 -8.01 2.07
CA ILE A 140 -15.46 -9.48 2.06
C ILE A 140 -14.65 -10.10 3.20
N GLY A 141 -14.32 -9.31 4.24
CA GLY A 141 -13.57 -9.72 5.42
C GLY A 141 -12.12 -9.27 5.41
N GLU A 142 -11.40 -9.60 6.48
CA GLU A 142 -10.00 -9.26 6.64
C GLU A 142 -9.11 -10.02 5.64
N LYS A 143 -8.16 -9.29 5.04
CA LYS A 143 -7.16 -9.82 4.12
C LYS A 143 -5.76 -9.51 4.64
N ARG A 144 -4.92 -10.53 4.77
CA ARG A 144 -3.49 -10.36 4.98
C ARG A 144 -2.80 -10.23 3.62
N VAL A 145 -2.14 -9.12 3.42
CA VAL A 145 -1.39 -8.83 2.19
C VAL A 145 0.09 -8.77 2.52
N GLU A 146 0.89 -9.63 1.91
CA GLU A 146 2.34 -9.54 1.97
C GLU A 146 2.81 -8.38 1.10
N LEU A 147 3.63 -7.51 1.69
CA LEU A 147 4.27 -6.40 1.04
C LEU A 147 5.70 -6.79 0.68
N ARG A 148 6.06 -6.63 -0.58
CA ARG A 148 7.43 -6.76 -1.05
C ARG A 148 7.65 -5.69 -2.10
N SER A 149 8.60 -4.80 -1.85
CA SER A 149 9.02 -3.79 -2.82
C SER A 149 10.54 -3.73 -2.83
N LYS A 150 11.11 -3.55 -4.01
CA LYS A 150 12.55 -3.33 -4.20
C LYS A 150 12.72 -2.21 -5.20
N GLY A 151 13.74 -1.41 -5.01
CA GLY A 151 14.05 -0.31 -5.90
C GLY A 151 15.33 0.40 -5.51
N ASN A 152 15.59 1.50 -6.20
CA ASN A 152 16.68 2.40 -5.90
C ASN A 152 16.16 3.79 -5.61
N VAL A 153 16.66 4.42 -4.55
CA VAL A 153 16.37 5.81 -4.25
C VAL A 153 17.58 6.65 -4.68
N PRO A 154 17.40 7.59 -5.62
CA PRO A 154 18.50 8.47 -6.02
C PRO A 154 18.83 9.47 -4.90
N LEU A 155 20.12 9.80 -4.75
CA LEU A 155 20.64 10.68 -3.70
C LEU A 155 19.90 12.03 -3.61
N ARG A 156 19.45 12.56 -4.75
CA ARG A 156 18.70 13.84 -4.79
C ARG A 156 17.37 13.83 -4.04
N LYS A 157 16.79 12.65 -3.81
CA LYS A 157 15.55 12.50 -3.01
C LYS A 157 15.81 12.35 -1.52
N MET A 158 17.09 12.22 -1.10
CA MET A 158 17.47 12.02 0.31
C MET A 158 17.94 13.30 1.00
N LEU A 159 18.23 14.35 0.25
CA LEU A 159 18.68 15.64 0.78
C LEU A 159 17.51 16.63 0.72
N PRO A 160 17.24 17.37 1.80
CA PRO A 160 16.22 18.39 1.84
C PRO A 160 16.53 19.55 0.87
#